data_952d4817d14a2f6d4311ae21d82c76bb
#
_entry.id   952d4817d14a2f6d4311ae21d82c76bb
#
_cell.length_a   1.000
_cell.length_b   1.000
_cell.length_c   1.000
_cell.angle_alpha   90.00
_cell.angle_beta   90.00
_cell.angle_gamma   90.00
#
_symmetry.space_group_name_H-M   'P 1'
#
loop_
_entity.id
_entity.type
_entity.pdbx_description
1 polymer ?
#
loop_
_entity_poly.entity_id
_entity_poly.type
_entity_poly.pdbx_seq_one_letter_code
_entity_poly.pdbx_strand_id
1 'polypeptide(L)'
;MERVIPASELIINPDGSVFHLHIKPEMLVDNIILVGDPGRVDLVASFFDKKIHEVSSREFHTITGEYHGKPVMCVSHGIGADNIDIVVNELDALANVDFETRTVKKNFRQLSMVRIGTSGSIQEDIPVGSMVIARKALGIDGAFHFYKNSEKVRDIELEDAFISQSGWKPIWNHPYIVDADEELANRICCEGMVMGITITANGFYGPQGRELRLEIADKNYGKMLSGFEYKGQRLTNFEMESAMLQGLSLIHISEPTRRTPIS
;
A
#
# COMPACT_ATOMS: atom_id res chain seq x y z
N MET A 1 21.56 -23.60 5.18
CA MET A 1 20.24 -24.15 5.47
C MET A 1 19.23 -23.06 5.20
N GLU A 2 18.14 -23.37 4.51
CA GLU A 2 17.04 -22.43 4.36
C GLU A 2 16.44 -22.09 5.73
N ARG A 3 16.06 -20.83 5.95
CA ARG A 3 15.43 -20.41 7.19
C ARG A 3 14.02 -21.01 7.29
N VAL A 4 13.74 -21.73 8.36
CA VAL A 4 12.37 -22.14 8.73
C VAL A 4 11.73 -21.00 9.50
N ILE A 5 10.59 -20.49 9.03
CA ILE A 5 9.85 -19.40 9.65
C ILE A 5 9.11 -19.96 10.88
N PRO A 6 9.39 -19.48 12.11
CA PRO A 6 8.76 -19.99 13.31
C PRO A 6 7.25 -19.66 13.36
N ALA A 7 6.50 -20.44 14.14
CA ALA A 7 5.05 -20.25 14.28
C ALA A 7 4.66 -18.88 14.87
N SER A 8 5.57 -18.27 15.63
CA SER A 8 5.38 -16.93 16.19
C SER A 8 5.52 -15.80 15.17
N GLU A 9 6.14 -16.05 14.01
CA GLU A 9 6.29 -15.05 12.94
C GLU A 9 5.24 -15.23 11.83
N LEU A 10 4.95 -16.47 11.44
CA LEU A 10 3.85 -16.78 10.52
C LEU A 10 2.83 -17.65 11.25
N ILE A 11 1.74 -17.04 11.69
CA ILE A 11 0.64 -17.74 12.34
C ILE A 11 -0.26 -18.31 11.25
N ILE A 12 -0.43 -19.65 11.28
CA ILE A 12 -1.33 -20.38 10.40
C ILE A 12 -2.46 -20.94 11.27
N ASN A 13 -3.68 -20.66 10.90
CA ASN A 13 -4.87 -21.17 11.60
C ASN A 13 -4.99 -22.70 11.45
N PRO A 14 -5.73 -23.38 12.33
CA PRO A 14 -5.90 -24.85 12.26
C PRO A 14 -6.50 -25.35 10.94
N ASP A 15 -7.21 -24.50 10.21
CA ASP A 15 -7.79 -24.81 8.91
C ASP A 15 -6.82 -24.57 7.72
N GLY A 16 -5.58 -24.13 7.99
CA GLY A 16 -4.55 -23.85 7.00
C GLY A 16 -4.57 -22.44 6.42
N SER A 17 -5.43 -21.55 6.89
CA SER A 17 -5.48 -20.14 6.45
C SER A 17 -4.45 -19.29 7.19
N VAL A 18 -4.07 -18.13 6.63
CA VAL A 18 -3.31 -17.08 7.33
C VAL A 18 -4.15 -16.43 8.42
N PHE A 19 -3.48 -15.85 9.42
CA PHE A 19 -4.12 -15.49 10.69
C PHE A 19 -5.17 -14.39 10.58
N HIS A 20 -4.88 -13.29 9.88
CA HIS A 20 -5.79 -12.14 9.83
C HIS A 20 -6.76 -12.23 8.66
N LEU A 21 -6.27 -12.49 7.45
CA LEU A 21 -7.09 -12.54 6.24
C LEU A 21 -7.98 -13.79 6.16
N HIS A 22 -7.65 -14.86 6.89
CA HIS A 22 -8.32 -16.16 6.82
C HIS A 22 -8.38 -16.74 5.39
N ILE A 23 -7.44 -16.35 4.53
CA ILE A 23 -7.31 -16.86 3.16
C ILE A 23 -6.34 -18.07 3.17
N LYS A 24 -6.62 -19.04 2.31
CA LYS A 24 -5.76 -20.21 2.07
C LYS A 24 -4.97 -20.03 0.78
N PRO A 25 -3.82 -20.71 0.62
CA PRO A 25 -2.99 -20.58 -0.59
C PRO A 25 -3.73 -20.84 -1.91
N GLU A 26 -4.67 -21.79 -1.92
CA GLU A 26 -5.46 -22.14 -3.11
C GLU A 26 -6.50 -21.07 -3.52
N MET A 27 -6.81 -20.12 -2.63
CA MET A 27 -7.73 -19.02 -2.91
C MET A 27 -7.03 -17.82 -3.53
N LEU A 28 -5.68 -17.76 -3.46
CA LEU A 28 -4.90 -16.63 -3.94
C LEU A 28 -4.78 -16.61 -5.46
N VAL A 29 -5.00 -15.44 -6.05
CA VAL A 29 -4.76 -15.16 -7.47
C VAL A 29 -3.76 -14.00 -7.62
N ASP A 30 -3.17 -13.82 -8.82
CA ASP A 30 -2.08 -12.86 -9.03
C ASP A 30 -2.57 -11.41 -9.18
N ASN A 31 -3.82 -11.22 -9.63
CA ASN A 31 -4.40 -9.89 -9.81
C ASN A 31 -5.28 -9.53 -8.62
N ILE A 32 -4.87 -8.52 -7.86
CA ILE A 32 -5.51 -8.16 -6.60
C ILE A 32 -5.94 -6.69 -6.62
N ILE A 33 -7.21 -6.44 -6.34
CA ILE A 33 -7.76 -5.11 -6.07
C ILE A 33 -7.83 -4.94 -4.56
N LEU A 34 -7.22 -3.87 -4.06
CA LEU A 34 -7.24 -3.51 -2.65
C LEU A 34 -8.20 -2.33 -2.42
N VAL A 35 -9.05 -2.43 -1.40
CA VAL A 35 -9.98 -1.36 -1.00
C VAL A 35 -9.93 -1.17 0.52
N GLY A 36 -10.23 0.02 1.02
CA GLY A 36 -10.22 0.27 2.47
C GLY A 36 -11.43 -0.30 3.17
N ASP A 37 -12.62 -0.18 2.57
CA ASP A 37 -13.91 -0.52 3.16
C ASP A 37 -14.37 -1.91 2.73
N PRO A 38 -14.73 -2.82 3.67
CA PRO A 38 -15.30 -4.13 3.34
C PRO A 38 -16.52 -4.05 2.40
N GLY A 39 -17.38 -3.05 2.55
CA GLY A 39 -18.55 -2.88 1.68
C GLY A 39 -18.19 -2.58 0.22
N ARG A 40 -17.00 -2.04 -0.05
CA ARG A 40 -16.51 -1.87 -1.42
C ARG A 40 -16.06 -3.15 -2.08
N VAL A 41 -15.71 -4.19 -1.33
CA VAL A 41 -15.40 -5.51 -1.89
C VAL A 41 -16.60 -6.08 -2.63
N ASP A 42 -17.79 -6.00 -2.02
CA ASP A 42 -19.04 -6.44 -2.66
C ASP A 42 -19.35 -5.65 -3.94
N LEU A 43 -19.13 -4.32 -3.89
CA LEU A 43 -19.31 -3.46 -5.07
C LEU A 43 -18.37 -3.85 -6.20
N VAL A 44 -17.08 -4.04 -5.93
CA VAL A 44 -16.10 -4.48 -6.94
C VAL A 44 -16.45 -5.87 -7.45
N ALA A 45 -16.77 -6.81 -6.55
CA ALA A 45 -17.12 -8.16 -6.91
C ALA A 45 -18.49 -8.28 -7.63
N SER A 46 -19.31 -7.24 -7.63
CA SER A 46 -20.53 -7.19 -8.43
C SER A 46 -20.25 -7.09 -9.95
N PHE A 47 -19.04 -6.70 -10.33
CA PHE A 47 -18.57 -6.70 -11.73
C PHE A 47 -17.94 -8.03 -12.16
N PHE A 48 -17.70 -8.96 -11.22
CA PHE A 48 -17.12 -10.27 -11.58
C PHE A 48 -18.13 -11.13 -12.34
N ASP A 49 -17.66 -11.81 -13.37
CA ASP A 49 -18.49 -12.77 -14.13
C ASP A 49 -18.91 -13.94 -13.24
N LYS A 50 -18.02 -14.31 -12.29
CA LYS A 50 -18.25 -15.39 -11.33
C LYS A 50 -17.49 -15.14 -10.04
N LYS A 51 -18.15 -15.29 -8.90
CA LYS A 51 -17.52 -15.38 -7.58
C LYS A 51 -17.19 -16.84 -7.27
N ILE A 52 -15.99 -17.10 -6.71
CA ILE A 52 -15.50 -18.47 -6.44
C ILE A 52 -15.33 -18.69 -4.93
N HIS A 53 -14.64 -17.76 -4.26
CA HIS A 53 -14.42 -17.81 -2.83
C HIS A 53 -14.82 -16.48 -2.19
N GLU A 54 -15.36 -16.56 -0.99
CA GLU A 54 -15.68 -15.41 -0.16
C GLU A 54 -15.29 -15.71 1.29
N VAL A 55 -14.52 -14.81 1.89
CA VAL A 55 -14.03 -14.93 3.28
C VAL A 55 -14.13 -13.57 3.95
N SER A 56 -14.58 -13.56 5.20
CA SER A 56 -14.65 -12.35 6.02
C SER A 56 -14.03 -12.62 7.39
N SER A 57 -13.10 -11.77 7.80
CA SER A 57 -12.46 -11.81 9.10
C SER A 57 -12.10 -10.40 9.54
N ARG A 58 -12.65 -9.94 10.65
CA ARG A 58 -12.45 -8.57 11.14
C ARG A 58 -12.83 -7.54 10.07
N GLU A 59 -11.94 -6.58 9.76
CA GLU A 59 -12.07 -5.60 8.66
C GLU A 59 -11.64 -6.17 7.29
N PHE A 60 -11.12 -7.37 7.25
CA PHE A 60 -10.65 -8.03 6.02
C PHE A 60 -11.79 -8.83 5.39
N HIS A 61 -12.28 -8.37 4.27
CA HIS A 61 -13.25 -9.09 3.44
C HIS A 61 -12.60 -9.38 2.10
N THR A 62 -12.67 -10.61 1.64
CA THR A 62 -12.05 -11.09 0.41
C THR A 62 -13.05 -11.81 -0.45
N ILE A 63 -13.12 -11.43 -1.72
CA ILE A 63 -13.84 -12.17 -2.74
C ILE A 63 -12.89 -12.46 -3.90
N THR A 64 -12.73 -13.75 -4.21
CA THR A 64 -11.98 -14.21 -5.39
C THR A 64 -12.97 -14.66 -6.46
N GLY A 65 -12.69 -14.33 -7.73
CA GLY A 65 -13.55 -14.68 -8.85
C GLY A 65 -12.88 -14.53 -10.20
N GLU A 66 -13.68 -14.33 -11.22
CA GLU A 66 -13.24 -14.12 -12.60
C GLU A 66 -13.85 -12.85 -13.16
N TYR A 67 -13.08 -12.11 -13.95
CA TYR A 67 -13.52 -10.96 -14.73
C TYR A 67 -12.95 -11.05 -16.14
N HIS A 68 -13.83 -11.15 -17.15
CA HIS A 68 -13.47 -11.43 -18.54
C HIS A 68 -12.52 -12.62 -18.71
N GLY A 69 -12.83 -13.71 -17.98
CA GLY A 69 -12.05 -14.95 -17.99
C GLY A 69 -10.68 -14.87 -17.32
N LYS A 70 -10.37 -13.77 -16.61
CA LYS A 70 -9.13 -13.61 -15.84
C LYS A 70 -9.42 -13.76 -14.36
N PRO A 71 -8.61 -14.53 -13.61
CA PRO A 71 -8.72 -14.60 -12.17
C PRO A 71 -8.45 -13.23 -11.54
N VAL A 72 -9.29 -12.82 -10.61
CA VAL A 72 -9.18 -11.56 -9.86
C VAL A 72 -9.64 -11.76 -8.42
N MET A 73 -8.98 -11.05 -7.51
CA MET A 73 -9.34 -11.01 -6.09
C MET A 73 -9.59 -9.56 -5.69
N CYS A 74 -10.60 -9.31 -4.89
CA CYS A 74 -10.78 -8.05 -4.20
C CYS A 74 -10.66 -8.28 -2.69
N VAL A 75 -9.84 -7.46 -2.02
CA VAL A 75 -9.57 -7.58 -0.58
C VAL A 75 -9.74 -6.21 0.07
N SER A 76 -10.50 -6.13 1.16
CA SER A 76 -10.46 -4.95 2.01
C SER A 76 -9.27 -5.02 2.97
N HIS A 77 -8.59 -3.90 3.13
CA HIS A 77 -7.44 -3.80 4.04
C HIS A 77 -7.75 -2.98 5.31
N GLY A 78 -8.97 -2.44 5.46
CA GLY A 78 -9.26 -1.54 6.57
C GLY A 78 -8.58 -0.17 6.40
N ILE A 79 -8.14 0.44 7.50
CA ILE A 79 -7.58 1.80 7.53
C ILE A 79 -6.14 1.75 8.09
N GLY A 80 -5.22 2.43 7.38
CA GLY A 80 -3.90 2.75 7.89
C GLY A 80 -2.76 1.86 7.40
N ALA A 81 -1.53 2.35 7.58
CA ALA A 81 -0.30 1.70 7.14
C ALA A 81 -0.07 0.36 7.87
N ASP A 82 -0.45 0.25 9.12
CA ASP A 82 -0.38 -0.94 9.95
C ASP A 82 -1.25 -2.09 9.41
N ASN A 83 -2.45 -1.79 8.90
CA ASN A 83 -3.25 -2.80 8.22
C ASN A 83 -2.65 -3.22 6.86
N ILE A 84 -2.05 -2.30 6.14
CA ILE A 84 -1.31 -2.62 4.90
C ILE A 84 -0.14 -3.55 5.19
N ASP A 85 0.58 -3.34 6.29
CA ASP A 85 1.63 -4.24 6.75
C ASP A 85 1.12 -5.69 6.87
N ILE A 86 0.00 -5.88 7.52
CA ILE A 86 -0.64 -7.20 7.67
C ILE A 86 -1.00 -7.79 6.30
N VAL A 87 -1.74 -7.04 5.49
CA VAL A 87 -2.30 -7.53 4.23
C VAL A 87 -1.21 -7.92 3.25
N VAL A 88 -0.20 -7.06 3.05
CA VAL A 88 0.88 -7.33 2.09
C VAL A 88 1.73 -8.51 2.51
N ASN A 89 2.09 -8.60 3.81
CA ASN A 89 2.89 -9.72 4.30
C ASN A 89 2.13 -11.06 4.28
N GLU A 90 0.83 -11.06 4.59
CA GLU A 90 0.04 -12.30 4.53
C GLU A 90 -0.25 -12.73 3.09
N LEU A 91 -0.48 -11.80 2.16
CA LEU A 91 -0.61 -12.13 0.72
C LEU A 91 0.72 -12.64 0.15
N ASP A 92 1.85 -12.04 0.51
CA ASP A 92 3.16 -12.54 0.10
C ASP A 92 3.45 -13.93 0.70
N ALA A 93 3.12 -14.16 1.97
CA ALA A 93 3.28 -15.47 2.58
C ALA A 93 2.46 -16.56 1.87
N LEU A 94 1.22 -16.27 1.48
CA LEU A 94 0.39 -17.18 0.68
C LEU A 94 1.03 -17.49 -0.69
N ALA A 95 1.63 -16.49 -1.31
CA ALA A 95 2.29 -16.63 -2.61
C ALA A 95 3.60 -17.40 -2.50
N ASN A 96 4.44 -17.06 -1.53
CA ASN A 96 5.88 -17.34 -1.56
C ASN A 96 6.40 -18.20 -0.40
N VAL A 97 5.57 -18.56 0.57
CA VAL A 97 5.94 -19.48 1.65
C VAL A 97 5.23 -20.82 1.48
N ASP A 98 5.97 -21.90 1.62
CA ASP A 98 5.42 -23.24 1.76
C ASP A 98 4.97 -23.44 3.22
N PHE A 99 3.67 -23.66 3.43
CA PHE A 99 3.07 -23.72 4.78
C PHE A 99 3.35 -25.02 5.51
N GLU A 100 3.70 -26.10 4.79
CA GLU A 100 4.06 -27.38 5.40
C GLU A 100 5.50 -27.34 5.94
N THR A 101 6.43 -26.90 5.11
CA THR A 101 7.85 -26.80 5.48
C THR A 101 8.20 -25.49 6.20
N ARG A 102 7.34 -24.48 6.11
CA ARG A 102 7.52 -23.14 6.65
C ARG A 102 8.77 -22.44 6.10
N THR A 103 9.10 -22.70 4.84
CA THR A 103 10.27 -22.11 4.14
C THR A 103 9.82 -21.31 2.93
N VAL A 104 10.65 -20.36 2.53
CA VAL A 104 10.39 -19.55 1.32
C VAL A 104 10.48 -20.47 0.09
N LYS A 105 9.50 -20.39 -0.80
CA LYS A 105 9.47 -21.17 -2.05
C LYS A 105 10.63 -20.75 -2.95
N LYS A 106 11.21 -21.71 -3.70
CA LYS A 106 12.29 -21.44 -4.66
C LYS A 106 11.82 -20.64 -5.88
N ASN A 107 10.58 -20.87 -6.30
CA ASN A 107 9.96 -20.16 -7.42
C ASN A 107 9.13 -19.02 -6.86
N PHE A 108 9.61 -17.80 -7.04
CA PHE A 108 8.91 -16.60 -6.61
C PHE A 108 7.66 -16.36 -7.48
N ARG A 109 6.52 -16.16 -6.82
CA ARG A 109 5.25 -15.78 -7.42
C ARG A 109 5.03 -14.28 -7.22
N GLN A 110 4.94 -13.53 -8.31
CA GLN A 110 4.70 -12.09 -8.27
C GLN A 110 3.21 -11.79 -8.25
N LEU A 111 2.79 -10.87 -7.40
CA LEU A 111 1.42 -10.38 -7.31
C LEU A 111 1.33 -8.98 -7.91
N SER A 112 0.24 -8.70 -8.62
CA SER A 112 -0.10 -7.36 -9.14
C SER A 112 -1.21 -6.78 -8.28
N MET A 113 -0.92 -5.69 -7.56
CA MET A 113 -1.87 -5.06 -6.63
C MET A 113 -2.22 -3.64 -7.06
N VAL A 114 -3.52 -3.35 -7.16
CA VAL A 114 -4.03 -2.00 -7.41
C VAL A 114 -4.95 -1.60 -6.26
N ARG A 115 -4.63 -0.51 -5.58
CA ARG A 115 -5.49 0.03 -4.52
C ARG A 115 -6.44 1.09 -5.07
N ILE A 116 -7.72 0.93 -4.80
CA ILE A 116 -8.77 1.91 -5.10
C ILE A 116 -9.27 2.49 -3.77
N GLY A 117 -8.90 3.73 -3.51
CA GLY A 117 -9.21 4.43 -2.25
C GLY A 117 -9.89 5.77 -2.47
N THR A 118 -10.22 6.42 -1.36
CA THR A 118 -10.65 7.82 -1.31
C THR A 118 -9.55 8.65 -0.67
N SER A 119 -9.43 9.92 -1.08
CA SER A 119 -8.41 10.83 -0.55
C SER A 119 -8.94 12.26 -0.49
N GLY A 120 -8.30 13.10 0.31
CA GLY A 120 -8.58 14.52 0.37
C GLY A 120 -7.57 15.33 -0.46
N SER A 121 -8.04 16.14 -1.41
CA SER A 121 -7.15 17.07 -2.13
C SER A 121 -6.60 18.13 -1.17
N ILE A 122 -5.35 18.53 -1.41
CA ILE A 122 -4.69 19.67 -0.74
C ILE A 122 -4.38 20.81 -1.72
N GLN A 123 -4.77 20.66 -2.97
CA GLN A 123 -4.56 21.63 -4.04
C GLN A 123 -5.90 22.19 -4.52
N GLU A 124 -5.97 23.52 -4.69
CA GLU A 124 -7.20 24.20 -5.11
C GLU A 124 -7.59 23.87 -6.57
N ASP A 125 -6.62 23.56 -7.40
CA ASP A 125 -6.81 23.20 -8.82
C ASP A 125 -7.16 21.69 -9.02
N ILE A 126 -7.25 20.90 -7.94
CA ILE A 126 -7.72 19.50 -7.98
C ILE A 126 -9.09 19.43 -7.28
N PRO A 127 -10.19 19.59 -8.02
CA PRO A 127 -11.52 19.64 -7.43
C PRO A 127 -12.00 18.28 -6.88
N VAL A 128 -13.03 18.32 -6.05
CA VAL A 128 -13.72 17.13 -5.56
C VAL A 128 -14.25 16.31 -6.74
N GLY A 129 -14.05 14.98 -6.69
CA GLY A 129 -14.41 14.06 -7.77
C GLY A 129 -13.27 13.79 -8.76
N SER A 130 -12.12 14.47 -8.63
CA SER A 130 -10.94 14.13 -9.43
C SER A 130 -10.40 12.75 -9.08
N MET A 131 -9.95 12.02 -10.10
CA MET A 131 -9.18 10.80 -9.92
C MET A 131 -7.69 11.13 -9.88
N VAL A 132 -7.01 10.67 -8.82
CA VAL A 132 -5.59 10.91 -8.59
C VAL A 132 -4.82 9.60 -8.59
N ILE A 133 -3.73 9.54 -9.33
CA ILE A 133 -2.77 8.45 -9.31
C ILE A 133 -1.57 8.85 -8.44
N ALA A 134 -1.33 8.08 -7.39
CA ALA A 134 -0.15 8.20 -6.54
C ALA A 134 1.08 7.67 -7.31
N ARG A 135 1.71 8.51 -8.14
CA ARG A 135 2.94 8.14 -8.84
C ARG A 135 4.12 8.00 -7.88
N LYS A 136 4.11 8.79 -6.83
CA LYS A 136 4.94 8.66 -5.63
C LYS A 136 4.05 8.78 -4.41
N ALA A 137 4.49 8.20 -3.32
CA ALA A 137 3.83 8.38 -2.04
C ALA A 137 4.84 8.82 -0.97
N LEU A 138 4.45 9.86 -0.22
CA LEU A 138 5.18 10.37 0.94
C LEU A 138 4.55 9.80 2.20
N GLY A 139 5.25 8.91 2.88
CA GLY A 139 4.81 8.33 4.16
C GLY A 139 5.29 9.15 5.35
N ILE A 140 4.39 9.47 6.25
CA ILE A 140 4.70 10.08 7.54
C ILE A 140 4.30 9.19 8.72
N ASP A 141 3.98 7.93 8.43
CA ASP A 141 3.59 6.91 9.41
C ASP A 141 4.79 6.33 10.19
N GLY A 142 5.94 6.19 9.54
CA GLY A 142 7.17 5.65 10.11
C GLY A 142 7.27 4.12 10.12
N ALA A 143 6.23 3.38 9.75
CA ALA A 143 6.23 1.91 9.82
C ALA A 143 7.23 1.27 8.84
N PHE A 144 7.41 1.88 7.68
CA PHE A 144 8.33 1.40 6.65
C PHE A 144 9.80 1.32 7.09
N HIS A 145 10.22 2.17 8.04
CA HIS A 145 11.59 2.18 8.56
C HIS A 145 11.98 0.93 9.36
N PHE A 146 11.02 0.10 9.76
CA PHE A 146 11.30 -1.18 10.43
C PHE A 146 11.73 -2.29 9.48
N TYR A 147 11.66 -2.06 8.17
CA TYR A 147 12.07 -3.02 7.15
C TYR A 147 13.49 -2.79 6.68
N LYS A 148 14.28 -3.87 6.62
CA LYS A 148 15.63 -3.85 6.06
C LYS A 148 15.56 -3.51 4.56
N ASN A 149 16.55 -2.80 4.07
CA ASN A 149 16.66 -2.32 2.69
C ASN A 149 15.64 -1.23 2.29
N SER A 150 14.84 -0.71 3.22
CA SER A 150 13.92 0.39 2.94
C SER A 150 14.63 1.60 2.30
N GLU A 151 15.90 1.85 2.70
CA GLU A 151 16.72 2.93 2.16
C GLU A 151 17.05 2.80 0.66
N LYS A 152 16.98 1.58 0.10
CA LYS A 152 17.33 1.32 -1.31
C LYS A 152 16.20 1.69 -2.29
N VAL A 153 14.98 1.81 -1.79
CA VAL A 153 13.79 2.07 -2.60
C VAL A 153 13.19 3.45 -2.35
N ARG A 154 13.86 4.24 -1.51
CA ARG A 154 13.44 5.60 -1.14
C ARG A 154 14.07 6.64 -2.06
N ASP A 155 13.31 7.69 -2.37
CA ASP A 155 13.80 8.88 -3.07
C ASP A 155 14.38 9.88 -2.05
N ILE A 156 15.61 9.62 -1.63
CA ILE A 156 16.29 10.41 -0.59
C ILE A 156 16.43 11.88 -0.99
N GLU A 157 16.68 12.19 -2.27
CA GLU A 157 16.80 13.57 -2.75
C GLU A 157 15.50 14.34 -2.53
N LEU A 158 14.37 13.72 -2.86
CA LEU A 158 13.05 14.33 -2.71
C LEU A 158 12.63 14.43 -1.23
N GLU A 159 13.02 13.46 -0.39
CA GLU A 159 12.84 13.51 1.06
C GLU A 159 13.57 14.69 1.70
N ASP A 160 14.86 14.86 1.35
CA ASP A 160 15.68 15.96 1.86
C ASP A 160 15.12 17.31 1.42
N ALA A 161 14.65 17.43 0.17
CA ALA A 161 13.99 18.62 -0.33
C ALA A 161 12.70 18.91 0.44
N PHE A 162 11.88 17.89 0.69
CA PHE A 162 10.65 18.02 1.48
C PHE A 162 10.94 18.47 2.92
N ILE A 163 11.86 17.82 3.61
CA ILE A 163 12.24 18.17 4.98
C ILE A 163 12.73 19.62 5.06
N SER A 164 13.60 20.02 4.13
CA SER A 164 14.19 21.36 4.10
C SER A 164 13.15 22.45 3.81
N GLN A 165 12.31 22.26 2.79
CA GLN A 165 11.31 23.26 2.39
C GLN A 165 10.15 23.38 3.38
N SER A 166 9.69 22.24 3.91
CA SER A 166 8.58 22.21 4.83
C SER A 166 8.93 22.64 6.25
N GLY A 167 10.21 22.65 6.62
CA GLY A 167 10.62 22.80 8.00
C GLY A 167 10.10 21.67 8.88
N TRP A 168 10.11 20.45 8.37
CA TRP A 168 9.60 19.26 9.05
C TRP A 168 10.20 19.10 10.44
N LYS A 169 9.35 18.96 11.45
CA LYS A 169 9.80 18.98 12.84
C LYS A 169 10.45 17.63 13.24
N PRO A 170 11.62 17.64 13.88
CA PRO A 170 12.30 16.39 14.29
C PRO A 170 11.50 15.49 15.24
N ILE A 171 10.50 16.05 15.94
CA ILE A 171 9.61 15.28 16.82
C ILE A 171 8.58 14.44 16.05
N TRP A 172 8.35 14.78 14.78
CA TRP A 172 7.50 13.98 13.91
C TRP A 172 8.28 12.79 13.35
N ASN A 173 7.58 11.77 12.87
CA ASN A 173 8.25 10.65 12.21
C ASN A 173 9.08 11.14 11.03
N HIS A 174 10.23 10.53 10.79
CA HIS A 174 11.02 10.83 9.59
C HIS A 174 10.20 10.46 8.34
N PRO A 175 9.96 11.39 7.42
CA PRO A 175 9.20 11.10 6.23
C PRO A 175 10.02 10.21 5.28
N TYR A 176 9.34 9.41 4.47
CA TYR A 176 9.95 8.63 3.40
C TYR A 176 9.14 8.77 2.13
N ILE A 177 9.82 8.73 0.97
CA ILE A 177 9.16 8.84 -0.34
C ILE A 177 9.55 7.63 -1.19
N VAL A 178 8.53 6.98 -1.74
CA VAL A 178 8.67 5.79 -2.59
C VAL A 178 7.91 5.95 -3.89
N ASP A 179 8.40 5.29 -4.94
CA ASP A 179 7.75 5.27 -6.25
C ASP A 179 6.64 4.21 -6.30
N ALA A 180 5.60 4.47 -7.10
CA ALA A 180 4.72 3.42 -7.57
C ALA A 180 5.41 2.58 -8.66
N ASP A 181 4.86 1.39 -8.96
CA ASP A 181 5.23 0.68 -10.17
C ASP A 181 4.85 1.52 -11.40
N GLU A 182 5.86 1.94 -12.18
CA GLU A 182 5.67 2.88 -13.27
C GLU A 182 4.86 2.28 -14.43
N GLU A 183 5.09 1.01 -14.73
CA GLU A 183 4.37 0.33 -15.81
C GLU A 183 2.90 0.20 -15.45
N LEU A 184 2.58 -0.26 -14.24
CA LEU A 184 1.22 -0.41 -13.77
C LEU A 184 0.51 0.96 -13.68
N ALA A 185 1.17 1.98 -13.14
CA ALA A 185 0.62 3.34 -13.05
C ALA A 185 0.28 3.91 -14.43
N ASN A 186 1.15 3.71 -15.43
CA ASN A 186 0.90 4.15 -16.79
C ASN A 186 -0.23 3.37 -17.47
N ARG A 187 -0.38 2.07 -17.17
CA ARG A 187 -1.46 1.23 -17.73
C ARG A 187 -2.85 1.58 -17.19
N ILE A 188 -2.94 2.03 -15.94
CA ILE A 188 -4.23 2.43 -15.34
C ILE A 188 -4.56 3.91 -15.55
N CYS A 189 -3.58 4.73 -15.95
CA CYS A 189 -3.79 6.15 -16.19
C CYS A 189 -4.70 6.38 -17.40
N CYS A 190 -5.76 7.15 -17.19
CA CYS A 190 -6.68 7.59 -18.23
C CYS A 190 -6.68 9.12 -18.35
N GLU A 191 -7.21 9.62 -19.48
CA GLU A 191 -7.38 11.06 -19.69
C GLU A 191 -8.20 11.70 -18.56
N GLY A 192 -7.74 12.83 -18.06
CA GLY A 192 -8.37 13.57 -16.96
C GLY A 192 -7.94 13.13 -15.55
N MET A 193 -7.11 12.10 -15.41
CA MET A 193 -6.52 11.74 -14.13
C MET A 193 -5.34 12.65 -13.80
N VAL A 194 -5.20 13.02 -12.53
CA VAL A 194 -4.07 13.79 -12.01
C VAL A 194 -3.01 12.84 -11.47
N MET A 195 -1.76 13.03 -11.88
CA MET A 195 -0.62 12.31 -11.28
C MET A 195 0.12 13.22 -10.31
N GLY A 196 0.51 12.69 -9.15
CA GLY A 196 1.28 13.47 -8.19
C GLY A 196 1.81 12.64 -7.03
N ILE A 197 2.26 13.35 -6.00
CA ILE A 197 2.74 12.74 -4.76
C ILE A 197 1.58 12.71 -3.78
N THR A 198 1.17 11.51 -3.39
CA THR A 198 0.13 11.29 -2.37
C THR A 198 0.78 11.22 -0.98
N ILE A 199 0.19 11.88 0.01
CA ILE A 199 0.67 11.81 1.39
C ILE A 199 -0.07 10.69 2.13
N THR A 200 0.68 9.76 2.71
CA THR A 200 0.17 8.71 3.59
C THR A 200 0.37 9.12 5.04
N ALA A 201 -0.73 9.48 5.70
CA ALA A 201 -0.74 9.93 7.08
C ALA A 201 -1.20 8.81 8.03
N ASN A 202 -0.61 8.78 9.23
CA ASN A 202 -0.94 7.83 10.29
C ASN A 202 -2.17 8.22 11.12
N GLY A 203 -3.04 9.08 10.61
CA GLY A 203 -4.27 9.49 11.24
C GLY A 203 -5.07 10.43 10.35
N PHE A 204 -6.39 10.50 10.57
CA PHE A 204 -7.29 11.28 9.73
C PHE A 204 -7.41 12.75 10.17
N TYR A 205 -7.31 13.03 11.47
CA TYR A 205 -7.50 14.38 12.01
C TYR A 205 -6.18 15.15 12.10
N GLY A 206 -5.51 15.13 13.24
CA GLY A 206 -4.28 15.88 13.48
C GLY A 206 -3.19 15.66 12.44
N PRO A 207 -2.84 14.41 12.07
CA PRO A 207 -1.83 14.12 11.05
C PRO A 207 -2.17 14.60 9.63
N GLN A 208 -3.45 14.93 9.37
CA GLN A 208 -3.90 15.54 8.12
C GLN A 208 -4.29 17.03 8.28
N GLY A 209 -3.90 17.65 9.40
CA GLY A 209 -4.16 19.07 9.65
C GLY A 209 -5.61 19.41 9.98
N ARG A 210 -6.45 18.42 10.31
CA ARG A 210 -7.85 18.64 10.70
C ARG A 210 -7.96 18.88 12.19
N GLU A 211 -8.52 20.01 12.53
CA GLU A 211 -8.77 20.40 13.92
C GLU A 211 -10.26 20.32 14.25
N LEU A 212 -10.58 19.66 15.36
CA LEU A 212 -11.91 19.68 15.96
C LEU A 212 -11.84 20.41 17.31
N ARG A 213 -12.13 19.72 18.42
CA ARG A 213 -11.98 20.26 19.76
C ARG A 213 -10.52 20.28 20.24
N LEU A 214 -9.72 19.35 19.78
CA LEU A 214 -8.29 19.30 20.06
C LEU A 214 -7.55 20.10 19.01
N GLU A 215 -6.69 21.03 19.45
CA GLU A 215 -5.87 21.86 18.58
C GLU A 215 -4.74 21.04 17.95
N ILE A 216 -4.46 21.34 16.68
CA ILE A 216 -3.27 20.78 16.01
C ILE A 216 -2.00 21.52 16.42
N ALA A 217 -0.87 20.81 16.39
CA ALA A 217 0.42 21.33 16.86
C ALA A 217 0.98 22.47 15.99
N ASP A 218 0.54 22.56 14.73
CA ASP A 218 0.99 23.60 13.80
C ASP A 218 -0.15 24.06 12.87
N LYS A 219 -0.63 25.27 13.08
CA LYS A 219 -1.71 25.88 12.27
C LYS A 219 -1.33 26.13 10.80
N ASN A 220 -0.04 26.15 10.50
CA ASN A 220 0.46 26.32 9.12
C ASN A 220 0.66 25.00 8.38
N TYR A 221 0.39 23.86 9.03
CA TYR A 221 0.66 22.52 8.50
C TYR A 221 0.09 22.28 7.10
N GLY A 222 -1.18 22.60 6.88
CA GLY A 222 -1.83 22.45 5.57
C GLY A 222 -1.18 23.33 4.48
N LYS A 223 -0.87 24.60 4.80
CA LYS A 223 -0.21 25.54 3.89
C LYS A 223 1.23 25.08 3.56
N MET A 224 1.93 24.56 4.55
CA MET A 224 3.27 24.00 4.37
C MET A 224 3.25 22.86 3.34
N LEU A 225 2.29 21.93 3.46
CA LEU A 225 2.18 20.80 2.55
C LEU A 225 1.71 21.19 1.15
N SER A 226 0.68 22.03 1.03
CA SER A 226 0.21 22.48 -0.28
C SER A 226 1.21 23.34 -1.03
N GLY A 227 2.14 24.01 -0.32
CA GLY A 227 3.19 24.83 -0.90
C GLY A 227 4.45 24.07 -1.31
N PHE A 228 4.55 22.78 -1.02
CA PHE A 228 5.73 21.99 -1.41
C PHE A 228 5.77 21.75 -2.92
N GLU A 229 6.89 22.08 -3.53
CA GLU A 229 7.22 21.78 -4.92
C GLU A 229 8.73 21.53 -5.08
N TYR A 230 9.07 20.46 -5.79
CA TYR A 230 10.46 20.17 -6.12
C TYR A 230 10.57 19.54 -7.51
N LYS A 231 11.34 20.17 -8.41
CA LYS A 231 11.53 19.75 -9.82
C LYS A 231 10.19 19.47 -10.54
N GLY A 232 9.19 20.34 -10.35
CA GLY A 232 7.87 20.20 -10.94
C GLY A 232 6.98 19.14 -10.32
N GLN A 233 7.40 18.49 -9.23
CA GLN A 233 6.62 17.53 -8.47
C GLN A 233 6.02 18.20 -7.23
N ARG A 234 4.74 17.97 -6.97
CA ARG A 234 4.02 18.54 -5.82
C ARG A 234 3.20 17.51 -5.10
N LEU A 235 2.89 17.79 -3.84
CA LEU A 235 1.93 17.00 -3.08
C LEU A 235 0.52 17.29 -3.58
N THR A 236 -0.28 16.26 -3.81
CA THR A 236 -1.62 16.39 -4.41
C THR A 236 -2.76 16.14 -3.46
N ASN A 237 -2.63 15.13 -2.61
CA ASN A 237 -3.72 14.64 -1.78
C ASN A 237 -3.24 13.89 -0.55
N PHE A 238 -4.14 13.71 0.42
CA PHE A 238 -3.94 12.88 1.60
C PHE A 238 -4.74 11.58 1.53
N GLU A 239 -4.11 10.50 1.99
CA GLU A 239 -4.76 9.24 2.36
C GLU A 239 -3.96 8.56 3.48
N MET A 240 -4.09 7.25 3.72
CA MET A 240 -3.51 6.61 4.90
C MET A 240 -2.73 5.31 4.62
N GLU A 241 -2.49 4.90 3.35
CA GLU A 241 -1.98 3.56 3.03
C GLU A 241 -0.94 3.48 1.89
N SER A 242 -0.97 4.37 0.91
CA SER A 242 -0.24 4.23 -0.35
C SER A 242 1.28 4.11 -0.18
N ALA A 243 1.90 4.87 0.71
CA ALA A 243 3.35 4.84 0.89
C ALA A 243 3.82 3.49 1.44
N MET A 244 3.08 2.93 2.40
CA MET A 244 3.40 1.60 2.94
C MET A 244 3.22 0.51 1.89
N LEU A 245 2.12 0.57 1.13
CA LEU A 245 1.85 -0.39 0.05
C LEU A 245 2.94 -0.37 -1.03
N GLN A 246 3.29 0.82 -1.52
CA GLN A 246 4.31 1.00 -2.56
C GLN A 246 5.69 0.58 -2.01
N GLY A 247 6.04 1.02 -0.81
CA GLY A 247 7.32 0.69 -0.19
C GLY A 247 7.53 -0.80 0.01
N LEU A 248 6.55 -1.50 0.57
CA LEU A 248 6.62 -2.96 0.75
C LEU A 248 6.69 -3.68 -0.59
N SER A 249 5.89 -3.27 -1.57
CA SER A 249 5.92 -3.87 -2.91
C SER A 249 7.32 -3.74 -3.55
N LEU A 250 7.97 -2.58 -3.43
CA LEU A 250 9.32 -2.38 -3.95
C LEU A 250 10.38 -3.19 -3.22
N ILE A 251 10.28 -3.37 -1.90
CA ILE A 251 11.20 -4.23 -1.15
C ILE A 251 11.05 -5.69 -1.60
N HIS A 252 9.83 -6.19 -1.73
CA HIS A 252 9.57 -7.55 -2.18
C HIS A 252 10.11 -7.83 -3.60
N ILE A 253 10.05 -6.83 -4.49
CA ILE A 253 10.62 -6.94 -5.86
C ILE A 253 12.15 -6.82 -5.82
N SER A 254 12.70 -5.94 -4.99
CA SER A 254 14.13 -5.66 -4.91
C SER A 254 14.91 -6.60 -3.99
N GLU A 255 14.24 -7.38 -3.15
CA GLU A 255 14.90 -8.49 -2.45
C GLU A 255 15.51 -9.39 -3.52
N PRO A 256 16.84 -9.56 -3.54
CA PRO A 256 17.47 -10.38 -4.54
C PRO A 256 17.18 -11.85 -4.25
N THR A 257 16.09 -12.35 -4.73
CA THR A 257 16.07 -13.72 -5.19
C THR A 257 17.07 -13.71 -6.34
N ARG A 258 18.30 -13.92 -5.99
CA ARG A 258 19.51 -13.94 -6.81
C ARG A 258 19.19 -14.43 -8.21
N ARG A 259 18.88 -13.53 -9.09
CA ARG A 259 19.12 -13.76 -10.51
C ARG A 259 20.61 -13.57 -10.68
N THR A 260 21.35 -14.67 -10.68
CA THR A 260 22.65 -14.73 -11.36
C THR A 260 22.38 -14.18 -12.76
N PRO A 261 23.15 -13.18 -13.23
CA PRO A 261 23.06 -12.76 -14.61
C PRO A 261 23.34 -14.00 -15.47
N ILE A 262 22.42 -14.32 -16.34
CA ILE A 262 22.71 -15.28 -17.41
C ILE A 262 23.68 -14.55 -18.33
N SER A 263 24.95 -14.99 -18.31
CA SER A 263 25.98 -14.56 -19.21
C SER A 263 25.64 -14.95 -20.66
#